data_a9423274a924e3ea81a783280992d46a
#
_entry.id   a9423274a924e3ea81a783280992d46a
#
_cell.length_a   1.000
_cell.length_b   1.000
_cell.length_c   1.000
_cell.angle_alpha   90.00
_cell.angle_beta   90.00
_cell.angle_gamma   90.00
#
_symmetry.space_group_name_H-M   'P 1'
#
loop_
_entity.id
_entity.type
_entity.pdbx_description
1 polymer ?
#
loop_
_entity_poly.entity_id
_entity_poly.type
_entity_poly.pdbx_seq_one_letter_code
_entity_poly.pdbx_strand_id
1 'polypeptide(L)'
;MIDSRSVGNPDRFRTLAELEGGLAALPAAPRRSGRVVLLLRKMEGGVREMPDLIRAGVETGFPGDAWGRQAERKPEAQLTVMQRDVAELIANGQPLALFGDNLILELDLSAANLPIGSRVRAGGALLEVTPMPHNGCGKFQTRFGEDARTFVSKPELRHRNLRGIYMRVVEDGEMRVNDPVEIIPPAPGV
;
A
#
# COMPACT_ATOMS: atom_id res chain seq x y z
N MET A 1 3.87 2.93 17.82
CA MET A 1 3.06 4.04 17.26
C MET A 1 3.97 5.08 16.63
N ILE A 2 3.63 5.59 15.46
CA ILE A 2 4.39 6.64 14.75
C ILE A 2 3.44 7.81 14.52
N ASP A 3 3.91 9.04 14.77
CA ASP A 3 3.15 10.26 14.47
C ASP A 3 3.08 10.48 12.94
N SER A 4 1.93 10.90 12.43
CA SER A 4 1.72 11.25 11.01
C SER A 4 2.57 12.45 10.57
N ARG A 5 3.04 13.27 11.53
CA ARG A 5 3.96 14.38 11.32
C ARG A 5 5.42 13.96 11.25
N SER A 6 5.73 12.68 11.54
CA SER A 6 7.09 12.19 11.46
C SER A 6 7.68 12.45 10.08
N VAL A 7 8.83 13.09 10.06
CA VAL A 7 9.68 13.26 8.89
C VAL A 7 10.62 12.08 8.76
N GLY A 8 11.11 11.82 7.56
CA GLY A 8 12.13 10.81 7.35
C GLY A 8 13.50 11.27 7.85
N ASN A 9 14.41 10.32 7.95
CA ASN A 9 15.81 10.61 8.18
C ASN A 9 16.50 10.92 6.84
N PRO A 10 16.99 12.16 6.59
CA PRO A 10 17.67 12.52 5.35
C PRO A 10 18.88 11.63 5.01
N ASP A 11 19.61 11.12 6.01
CA ASP A 11 20.74 10.21 5.79
C ASP A 11 20.34 8.86 5.18
N ARG A 12 19.04 8.57 5.16
CA ARG A 12 18.46 7.36 4.56
C ARG A 12 17.80 7.63 3.21
N PHE A 13 17.76 8.87 2.74
CA PHE A 13 17.18 9.15 1.43
C PHE A 13 18.12 8.62 0.34
N ARG A 14 17.53 7.88 -0.59
CA ARG A 14 18.23 7.38 -1.76
C ARG A 14 18.14 8.38 -2.90
N THR A 15 19.21 8.47 -3.67
CA THR A 15 19.21 9.19 -4.94
C THR A 15 18.35 8.47 -5.98
N LEU A 16 17.92 9.19 -7.02
CA LEU A 16 17.15 8.63 -8.11
C LEU A 16 17.87 7.45 -8.77
N ALA A 17 19.18 7.58 -9.00
CA ALA A 17 20.00 6.52 -9.59
C ALA A 17 20.06 5.25 -8.73
N GLU A 18 20.16 5.40 -7.39
CA GLU A 18 20.13 4.26 -6.46
C GLU A 18 18.75 3.58 -6.44
N LEU A 19 17.66 4.35 -6.54
CA LEU A 19 16.31 3.81 -6.62
C LEU A 19 16.07 3.04 -7.92
N GLU A 20 16.52 3.57 -9.04
CA GLU A 20 16.41 2.91 -10.35
C GLU A 20 17.26 1.64 -10.44
N GLY A 21 18.52 1.73 -10.00
CA GLY A 21 19.41 0.58 -9.93
C GLY A 21 18.89 -0.49 -8.96
N GLY A 22 18.39 -0.06 -7.80
CA GLY A 22 17.77 -0.93 -6.82
C GLY A 22 16.53 -1.63 -7.37
N LEU A 23 15.63 -0.91 -8.07
CA LEU A 23 14.44 -1.50 -8.69
C LEU A 23 14.81 -2.57 -9.73
N ALA A 24 15.85 -2.31 -10.53
CA ALA A 24 16.32 -3.27 -11.53
C ALA A 24 16.94 -4.53 -10.90
N ALA A 25 17.47 -4.41 -9.70
CA ALA A 25 18.09 -5.51 -8.96
C ALA A 25 17.13 -6.28 -8.06
N LEU A 26 15.88 -5.79 -7.86
CA LEU A 26 14.91 -6.51 -7.03
C LEU A 26 14.56 -7.86 -7.67
N PRO A 27 14.46 -8.93 -6.86
CA PRO A 27 13.91 -10.19 -7.33
C PRO A 27 12.45 -10.00 -7.75
N ALA A 28 11.96 -10.89 -8.60
CA ALA A 28 10.55 -10.86 -8.99
C ALA A 28 9.64 -11.06 -7.77
N ALA A 29 8.73 -10.13 -7.55
CA ALA A 29 7.74 -10.24 -6.47
C ALA A 29 6.75 -11.39 -6.76
N PRO A 30 6.18 -12.02 -5.70
CA PRO A 30 5.17 -13.05 -5.86
C PRO A 30 3.97 -12.54 -6.66
N ARG A 31 3.49 -13.35 -7.62
CA ARG A 31 2.42 -12.93 -8.52
C ARG A 31 1.05 -13.50 -8.21
N ARG A 32 0.95 -14.62 -7.53
CA ARG A 32 -0.33 -15.29 -7.26
C ARG A 32 -0.72 -15.27 -5.79
N SER A 33 0.26 -15.48 -4.94
CA SER A 33 0.06 -15.53 -3.50
C SER A 33 1.26 -14.91 -2.78
N GLY A 34 1.01 -14.36 -1.61
CA GLY A 34 1.99 -13.75 -0.75
C GLY A 34 1.44 -13.65 0.67
N ARG A 35 1.78 -12.58 1.36
CA ARG A 35 1.30 -12.36 2.73
C ARG A 35 1.11 -10.89 3.07
N VAL A 36 0.31 -10.65 4.11
CA VAL A 36 0.19 -9.34 4.77
C VAL A 36 1.45 -9.07 5.57
N VAL A 37 2.14 -7.97 5.27
CA VAL A 37 3.38 -7.58 5.95
C VAL A 37 3.10 -6.56 7.05
N LEU A 38 2.17 -5.64 6.80
CA LEU A 38 1.83 -4.57 7.75
C LEU A 38 0.36 -4.18 7.58
N LEU A 39 -0.29 -3.98 8.74
CA LEU A 39 -1.59 -3.34 8.86
C LEU A 39 -1.41 -1.99 9.56
N LEU A 40 -2.06 -0.92 9.05
CA LEU A 40 -1.93 0.41 9.61
C LEU A 40 -3.26 1.16 9.57
N ARG A 41 -3.60 1.81 10.69
CA ARG A 41 -4.69 2.77 10.80
C ARG A 41 -4.17 4.16 11.10
N LYS A 42 -4.71 5.14 10.41
CA LYS A 42 -4.44 6.57 10.65
C LYS A 42 -5.49 7.08 11.64
N MET A 43 -5.18 7.03 12.91
CA MET A 43 -6.07 7.41 14.01
C MET A 43 -6.22 8.92 14.12
N GLU A 44 -7.18 9.36 14.94
CA GLU A 44 -7.35 10.77 15.29
C GLU A 44 -6.08 11.34 15.93
N GLY A 45 -5.87 12.66 15.82
CA GLY A 45 -4.65 13.31 16.32
C GLY A 45 -3.39 13.00 15.52
N GLY A 46 -3.49 12.29 14.38
CA GLY A 46 -2.35 11.98 13.52
C GLY A 46 -1.52 10.77 13.96
N VAL A 47 -2.02 9.99 14.91
CA VAL A 47 -1.37 8.75 15.37
C VAL A 47 -1.53 7.66 14.31
N ARG A 48 -0.44 6.91 14.04
CA ARG A 48 -0.47 5.69 13.25
C ARG A 48 -0.37 4.50 14.16
N GLU A 49 -1.41 3.70 14.16
CA GLU A 49 -1.47 2.44 14.88
C GLU A 49 -1.18 1.28 13.92
N MET A 50 -0.40 0.33 14.36
CA MET A 50 -0.05 -0.87 13.60
C MET A 50 -0.54 -2.08 14.39
N PRO A 51 -1.81 -2.46 14.26
CA PRO A 51 -2.35 -3.64 14.92
C PRO A 51 -1.91 -4.92 14.21
N ASP A 52 -1.81 -6.00 14.97
CA ASP A 52 -1.54 -7.33 14.41
C ASP A 52 -2.78 -7.93 13.73
N LEU A 53 -3.98 -7.42 14.06
CA LEU A 53 -5.27 -7.86 13.54
C LEU A 53 -6.17 -6.66 13.27
N ILE A 54 -6.86 -6.67 12.12
CA ILE A 54 -7.96 -5.75 11.80
C ILE A 54 -9.12 -6.53 11.20
N ARG A 55 -10.35 -6.23 11.65
CA ARG A 55 -11.57 -6.62 10.94
C ARG A 55 -11.90 -5.52 9.91
N ALA A 56 -11.63 -5.79 8.64
CA ALA A 56 -11.99 -4.90 7.55
C ALA A 56 -13.46 -5.06 7.19
N GLY A 57 -14.12 -3.96 6.84
CA GLY A 57 -15.54 -3.98 6.44
C GLY A 57 -15.80 -3.15 5.20
N VAL A 58 -16.80 -3.56 4.42
CA VAL A 58 -17.23 -2.88 3.19
C VAL A 58 -17.57 -1.41 3.48
N GLU A 59 -18.35 -1.16 4.53
CA GLU A 59 -18.79 0.18 4.91
C GLU A 59 -17.77 0.95 5.74
N THR A 60 -16.88 0.25 6.43
CA THR A 60 -15.98 0.86 7.42
C THR A 60 -14.54 0.98 6.97
N GLY A 61 -14.13 0.24 5.93
CA GLY A 61 -12.71 0.06 5.62
C GLY A 61 -11.99 -0.56 6.80
N PHE A 62 -10.96 0.11 7.29
CA PHE A 62 -10.34 -0.20 8.58
C PHE A 62 -11.00 0.66 9.66
N PRO A 63 -11.72 0.05 10.61
CA PRO A 63 -12.43 0.80 11.66
C PRO A 63 -11.50 1.77 12.40
N GLY A 64 -11.92 3.03 12.52
CA GLY A 64 -11.12 4.09 13.15
C GLY A 64 -10.06 4.74 12.25
N ASP A 65 -9.86 4.27 11.01
CA ASP A 65 -8.96 4.93 10.05
C ASP A 65 -9.48 6.31 9.59
N ALA A 66 -8.57 7.14 9.09
CA ALA A 66 -8.87 8.47 8.58
C ALA A 66 -9.94 8.48 7.49
N TRP A 67 -9.97 7.45 6.62
CA TRP A 67 -10.99 7.36 5.59
C TRP A 67 -12.41 7.31 6.17
N GLY A 68 -12.63 6.53 7.22
CA GLY A 68 -13.93 6.39 7.88
C GLY A 68 -14.45 7.68 8.53
N ARG A 69 -13.56 8.65 8.78
CA ARG A 69 -13.90 9.95 9.41
C ARG A 69 -14.13 11.08 8.39
N GLN A 70 -13.97 10.81 7.09
CA GLN A 70 -14.24 11.80 6.05
C GLN A 70 -15.76 12.04 5.93
N ALA A 71 -16.16 13.30 5.75
CA ALA A 71 -17.57 13.65 5.53
C ALA A 71 -18.12 13.03 4.23
N GLU A 72 -17.31 13.06 3.17
CA GLU A 72 -17.59 12.39 1.89
C GLU A 72 -16.55 11.28 1.66
N ARG A 73 -16.96 10.06 1.96
CA ARG A 73 -16.10 8.87 1.78
C ARG A 73 -16.21 8.38 0.34
N LYS A 74 -15.06 8.32 -0.34
CA LYS A 74 -14.96 7.73 -1.67
C LYS A 74 -14.57 6.26 -1.52
N PRO A 75 -15.44 5.30 -1.88
CA PRO A 75 -15.10 3.87 -1.77
C PRO A 75 -13.83 3.51 -2.54
N GLU A 76 -13.56 4.20 -3.66
CA GLU A 76 -12.37 3.99 -4.48
C GLU A 76 -11.07 4.39 -3.76
N ALA A 77 -11.14 5.20 -2.69
CA ALA A 77 -9.99 5.65 -1.91
C ALA A 77 -9.94 5.02 -0.51
N GLN A 78 -10.61 3.87 -0.30
CA GLN A 78 -10.84 3.30 1.02
C GLN A 78 -9.55 2.83 1.69
N LEU A 79 -8.73 2.04 1.00
CA LEU A 79 -7.48 1.48 1.51
C LEU A 79 -6.33 1.80 0.56
N THR A 80 -5.22 2.29 1.10
CA THR A 80 -3.95 2.43 0.39
C THR A 80 -3.09 1.20 0.62
N VAL A 81 -2.52 0.66 -0.46
CA VAL A 81 -1.76 -0.59 -0.44
C VAL A 81 -0.42 -0.40 -1.12
N MET A 82 0.67 -0.81 -0.47
CA MET A 82 2.03 -0.70 -0.98
C MET A 82 2.68 -2.07 -1.14
N GLN A 83 3.50 -2.23 -2.17
CA GLN A 83 4.30 -3.44 -2.39
C GLN A 83 5.51 -3.45 -1.46
N ARG A 84 5.78 -4.58 -0.81
CA ARG A 84 6.81 -4.72 0.25
C ARG A 84 8.20 -4.36 -0.22
N ASP A 85 8.71 -5.02 -1.25
CA ASP A 85 10.08 -4.86 -1.75
C ASP A 85 10.36 -3.45 -2.26
N VAL A 86 9.38 -2.83 -2.93
CA VAL A 86 9.45 -1.42 -3.34
C VAL A 86 9.44 -0.50 -2.12
N ALA A 87 8.62 -0.80 -1.11
CA ALA A 87 8.60 -0.03 0.14
C ALA A 87 9.93 -0.13 0.88
N GLU A 88 10.52 -1.33 0.99
CA GLU A 88 11.82 -1.56 1.61
C GLU A 88 12.95 -0.85 0.84
N LEU A 89 12.92 -0.88 -0.50
CA LEU A 89 13.86 -0.15 -1.35
C LEU A 89 13.84 1.35 -1.07
N ILE A 90 12.65 1.95 -1.04
CA ILE A 90 12.48 3.39 -0.81
C ILE A 90 12.79 3.76 0.65
N ALA A 91 12.34 2.94 1.61
CA ALA A 91 12.55 3.20 3.03
C ALA A 91 14.01 3.17 3.45
N ASN A 92 14.85 2.38 2.77
CA ASN A 92 16.28 2.24 3.09
C ASN A 92 16.55 2.03 4.58
N GLY A 93 15.82 1.07 5.19
CA GLY A 93 15.92 0.75 6.62
C GLY A 93 15.10 1.65 7.55
N GLN A 94 14.39 2.66 7.05
CA GLN A 94 13.40 3.40 7.83
C GLN A 94 12.14 2.55 8.07
N PRO A 95 11.37 2.82 9.15
CA PRO A 95 10.13 2.09 9.42
C PRO A 95 9.12 2.18 8.27
N LEU A 96 8.59 1.06 7.80
CA LEU A 96 7.59 1.01 6.73
C LEU A 96 6.31 1.77 7.06
N ALA A 97 5.97 1.91 8.33
CA ALA A 97 4.84 2.72 8.79
C ALA A 97 4.95 4.22 8.42
N LEU A 98 6.15 4.69 8.03
CA LEU A 98 6.33 6.06 7.51
C LEU A 98 5.57 6.29 6.20
N PHE A 99 5.32 5.27 5.38
CA PHE A 99 4.49 5.40 4.18
C PHE A 99 3.08 5.88 4.53
N GLY A 100 2.52 5.37 5.63
CA GLY A 100 1.16 5.66 6.06
C GLY A 100 0.11 4.95 5.21
N ASP A 101 0.52 3.94 4.45
CA ASP A 101 -0.38 3.06 3.73
C ASP A 101 -1.07 2.10 4.69
N ASN A 102 -2.33 1.77 4.41
CA ASN A 102 -3.14 0.90 5.26
C ASN A 102 -2.64 -0.54 5.26
N LEU A 103 -2.12 -0.99 4.11
CA LEU A 103 -1.58 -2.33 3.90
C LEU A 103 -0.21 -2.26 3.25
N ILE A 104 0.70 -3.14 3.68
CA ILE A 104 1.88 -3.53 2.91
C ILE A 104 1.76 -5.02 2.62
N LEU A 105 1.84 -5.38 1.35
CA LEU A 105 1.69 -6.76 0.88
C LEU A 105 2.97 -7.25 0.21
N GLU A 106 3.29 -8.51 0.44
CA GLU A 106 4.31 -9.24 -0.32
C GLU A 106 3.64 -9.83 -1.57
N LEU A 107 3.36 -8.97 -2.55
CA LEU A 107 2.68 -9.33 -3.80
C LEU A 107 3.04 -8.30 -4.88
N ASP A 108 3.16 -8.73 -6.13
CA ASP A 108 3.34 -7.86 -7.28
C ASP A 108 2.06 -7.03 -7.51
N LEU A 109 2.14 -5.72 -7.23
CA LEU A 109 1.03 -4.77 -7.41
C LEU A 109 1.03 -4.07 -8.77
N SER A 110 1.88 -4.49 -9.72
CA SER A 110 1.92 -3.91 -11.06
C SER A 110 0.56 -4.07 -11.78
N ALA A 111 0.24 -3.13 -12.66
CA ALA A 111 -0.99 -3.18 -13.46
C ALA A 111 -1.09 -4.43 -14.36
N ALA A 112 0.05 -5.03 -14.70
CA ALA A 112 0.10 -6.29 -15.46
C ALA A 112 -0.30 -7.50 -14.62
N ASN A 113 -0.14 -7.44 -13.30
CA ASN A 113 -0.51 -8.51 -12.38
C ASN A 113 -1.86 -8.27 -11.71
N LEU A 114 -2.12 -7.03 -11.31
CA LEU A 114 -3.35 -6.59 -10.63
C LEU A 114 -3.99 -5.41 -11.40
N PRO A 115 -4.59 -5.65 -12.58
CA PRO A 115 -5.38 -4.63 -13.26
C PRO A 115 -6.56 -4.16 -12.38
N ILE A 116 -7.12 -2.99 -12.71
CA ILE A 116 -8.31 -2.45 -12.05
C ILE A 116 -9.44 -3.50 -12.06
N GLY A 117 -10.11 -3.67 -10.92
CA GLY A 117 -11.15 -4.69 -10.73
C GLY A 117 -10.62 -6.05 -10.30
N SER A 118 -9.31 -6.27 -10.28
CA SER A 118 -8.74 -7.51 -9.72
C SER A 118 -9.12 -7.66 -8.25
N ARG A 119 -9.39 -8.90 -7.84
CA ARG A 119 -9.74 -9.25 -6.47
C ARG A 119 -8.63 -10.00 -5.77
N VAL A 120 -8.43 -9.66 -4.51
CA VAL A 120 -7.39 -10.23 -3.66
C VAL A 120 -8.00 -10.63 -2.33
N ARG A 121 -7.87 -11.89 -1.96
CA ARG A 121 -8.18 -12.39 -0.61
C ARG A 121 -6.99 -12.12 0.28
N ALA A 122 -7.19 -11.37 1.37
CA ALA A 122 -6.18 -11.11 2.39
C ALA A 122 -6.74 -11.58 3.74
N GLY A 123 -6.25 -12.71 4.24
CA GLY A 123 -6.88 -13.42 5.35
C GLY A 123 -8.35 -13.72 5.04
N GLY A 124 -9.28 -13.27 5.88
CA GLY A 124 -10.72 -13.46 5.69
C GLY A 124 -11.38 -12.40 4.78
N ALA A 125 -10.75 -11.25 4.55
CA ALA A 125 -11.35 -10.16 3.76
C ALA A 125 -11.10 -10.32 2.26
N LEU A 126 -12.05 -9.88 1.44
CA LEU A 126 -11.88 -9.75 -0.01
C LEU A 126 -11.75 -8.28 -0.39
N LEU A 127 -10.67 -7.96 -1.09
CA LEU A 127 -10.35 -6.62 -1.56
C LEU A 127 -10.45 -6.55 -3.08
N GLU A 128 -10.76 -5.36 -3.62
CA GLU A 128 -10.80 -5.10 -5.07
C GLU A 128 -9.98 -3.87 -5.42
N VAL A 129 -9.15 -3.98 -6.46
CA VAL A 129 -8.34 -2.86 -6.99
C VAL A 129 -9.24 -1.80 -7.60
N THR A 130 -9.07 -0.54 -7.20
CA THR A 130 -9.88 0.58 -7.67
C THR A 130 -9.15 1.42 -8.72
N PRO A 131 -9.86 2.23 -9.54
CA PRO A 131 -9.23 3.08 -10.53
C PRO A 131 -8.57 4.35 -9.96
N MET A 132 -8.69 4.60 -8.65
CA MET A 132 -8.11 5.79 -8.01
C MET A 132 -6.57 5.76 -8.13
N PRO A 133 -5.93 6.79 -8.72
CA PRO A 133 -4.49 6.84 -8.82
C PRO A 133 -3.85 7.13 -7.46
N HIS A 134 -2.83 6.36 -7.09
CA HIS A 134 -2.04 6.61 -5.88
C HIS A 134 -0.71 7.27 -6.25
N ASN A 135 -0.58 8.55 -5.93
CA ASN A 135 0.56 9.38 -6.32
C ASN A 135 1.41 9.78 -5.11
N GLY A 136 2.69 10.07 -5.35
CA GLY A 136 3.57 10.68 -4.35
C GLY A 136 3.14 12.11 -4.01
N CYS A 137 2.86 12.38 -2.75
CA CYS A 137 2.47 13.70 -2.25
C CYS A 137 3.61 14.40 -1.50
N GLY A 138 3.41 15.65 -1.07
CA GLY A 138 4.39 16.39 -0.28
C GLY A 138 4.79 15.68 1.03
N LYS A 139 3.86 14.99 1.70
CA LYS A 139 4.18 14.18 2.89
C LYS A 139 5.09 12.99 2.55
N PHE A 140 4.96 12.40 1.38
CA PHE A 140 5.84 11.34 0.91
C PHE A 140 7.27 11.89 0.69
N GLN A 141 7.38 13.05 0.02
CA GLN A 141 8.66 13.73 -0.18
C GLN A 141 9.37 14.06 1.15
N THR A 142 8.64 14.57 2.14
CA THR A 142 9.19 14.89 3.47
C THR A 142 9.75 13.65 4.19
N ARG A 143 9.26 12.46 3.86
CA ARG A 143 9.65 11.20 4.51
C ARG A 143 10.73 10.42 3.80
N PHE A 144 10.81 10.56 2.48
CA PHE A 144 11.68 9.72 1.66
C PHE A 144 12.56 10.52 0.67
N GLY A 145 12.42 11.84 0.64
CA GLY A 145 13.19 12.72 -0.23
C GLY A 145 12.49 13.03 -1.57
N GLU A 146 13.02 14.02 -2.26
CA GLU A 146 12.52 14.48 -3.56
C GLU A 146 12.74 13.43 -4.66
N ASP A 147 13.90 12.78 -4.65
CA ASP A 147 14.25 11.73 -5.62
C ASP A 147 13.29 10.54 -5.53
N ALA A 148 12.89 10.14 -4.31
CA ALA A 148 11.89 9.08 -4.14
C ALA A 148 10.51 9.49 -4.68
N ARG A 149 10.12 10.76 -4.49
CA ARG A 149 8.88 11.29 -5.09
C ARG A 149 8.94 11.32 -6.61
N THR A 150 10.05 11.76 -7.17
CA THR A 150 10.31 11.75 -8.62
C THR A 150 10.25 10.32 -9.15
N PHE A 151 10.95 9.39 -8.51
CA PHE A 151 11.01 7.98 -8.88
C PHE A 151 9.63 7.33 -9.00
N VAL A 152 8.77 7.46 -7.97
CA VAL A 152 7.43 6.84 -8.00
C VAL A 152 6.46 7.54 -8.95
N SER A 153 6.81 8.74 -9.44
CA SER A 153 5.96 9.55 -10.32
C SER A 153 6.36 9.46 -11.79
N LYS A 154 7.43 8.71 -12.13
CA LYS A 154 7.92 8.56 -13.50
C LYS A 154 6.85 7.98 -14.42
N PRO A 155 6.54 8.65 -15.56
CA PRO A 155 5.51 8.17 -16.50
C PRO A 155 5.79 6.77 -17.04
N GLU A 156 7.05 6.46 -17.35
CA GLU A 156 7.50 5.17 -17.86
C GLU A 156 7.37 4.02 -16.84
N LEU A 157 7.34 4.33 -15.54
CA LEU A 157 7.19 3.36 -14.46
C LEU A 157 5.75 3.30 -13.89
N ARG A 158 4.82 4.10 -14.42
CA ARG A 158 3.44 4.17 -13.92
C ARG A 158 2.76 2.80 -13.83
N HIS A 159 3.00 1.94 -14.83
CA HIS A 159 2.47 0.58 -14.88
C HIS A 159 2.99 -0.33 -13.74
N ARG A 160 4.07 0.05 -13.08
CA ARG A 160 4.66 -0.69 -11.96
C ARG A 160 3.98 -0.37 -10.61
N ASN A 161 3.15 0.67 -10.55
CA ASN A 161 2.47 1.11 -9.33
C ASN A 161 3.43 1.30 -8.13
N LEU A 162 4.59 1.92 -8.36
CA LEU A 162 5.66 2.05 -7.35
C LEU A 162 5.25 2.81 -6.09
N ARG A 163 4.23 3.69 -6.17
CA ARG A 163 3.65 4.35 -4.99
C ARG A 163 2.55 3.49 -4.34
N GLY A 164 2.21 2.38 -4.94
CA GLY A 164 1.12 1.52 -4.51
C GLY A 164 -0.18 1.78 -5.26
N ILE A 165 -1.25 1.15 -4.80
CA ILE A 165 -2.58 1.20 -5.38
C ILE A 165 -3.62 1.51 -4.31
N TYR A 166 -4.83 1.86 -4.75
CA TYR A 166 -6.01 1.85 -3.89
C TYR A 166 -6.80 0.56 -4.05
N MET A 167 -7.35 0.10 -2.94
CA MET A 167 -8.29 -1.01 -2.89
C MET A 167 -9.52 -0.64 -2.06
N ARG A 168 -10.64 -1.33 -2.30
CA ARG A 168 -11.81 -1.32 -1.42
C ARG A 168 -12.10 -2.71 -0.89
N VAL A 169 -12.73 -2.79 0.26
CA VAL A 169 -13.25 -4.04 0.80
C VAL A 169 -14.54 -4.38 0.08
N VAL A 170 -14.68 -5.60 -0.42
CA VAL A 170 -15.88 -6.11 -1.08
C VAL A 170 -16.55 -7.26 -0.32
N GLU A 171 -15.82 -7.91 0.60
CA GLU A 171 -16.35 -8.82 1.61
C GLU A 171 -15.66 -8.54 2.95
N ASP A 172 -16.45 -8.40 4.01
CA ASP A 172 -15.94 -8.22 5.37
C ASP A 172 -15.10 -9.41 5.81
N GLY A 173 -14.04 -9.14 6.56
CA GLY A 173 -13.23 -10.22 7.10
C GLY A 173 -12.11 -9.73 8.03
N GLU A 174 -11.55 -10.66 8.78
CA GLU A 174 -10.37 -10.41 9.58
C GLU A 174 -9.10 -10.57 8.75
N MET A 175 -8.16 -9.68 8.95
CA MET A 175 -6.81 -9.74 8.40
C MET A 175 -5.81 -9.66 9.55
N ARG A 176 -4.80 -10.53 9.54
CA ARG A 176 -3.67 -10.53 10.48
C ARG A 176 -2.36 -10.31 9.74
N VAL A 177 -1.38 -9.76 10.42
CA VAL A 177 0.00 -9.77 9.93
C VAL A 177 0.43 -11.23 9.72
N ASN A 178 1.05 -11.50 8.59
CA ASN A 178 1.44 -12.82 8.06
C ASN A 178 0.28 -13.69 7.50
N ASP A 179 -0.97 -13.22 7.50
CA ASP A 179 -2.03 -13.94 6.79
C ASP A 179 -1.69 -14.08 5.30
N PRO A 180 -2.14 -15.19 4.67
CA PRO A 180 -1.98 -15.38 3.23
C PRO A 180 -2.74 -14.31 2.44
N VAL A 181 -2.14 -13.93 1.33
CA VAL A 181 -2.73 -13.06 0.31
C VAL A 181 -2.80 -13.82 -0.99
N GLU A 182 -3.96 -13.89 -1.63
CA GLU A 182 -4.16 -14.64 -2.86
C GLU A 182 -4.98 -13.83 -3.87
N ILE A 183 -4.54 -13.82 -5.13
CA ILE A 183 -5.33 -13.25 -6.23
C ILE A 183 -6.45 -14.24 -6.56
N ILE A 184 -7.68 -13.73 -6.51
CA ILE A 184 -8.87 -14.52 -6.88
C ILE A 184 -9.06 -14.41 -8.39
N PRO A 185 -9.02 -15.52 -9.12
CA PRO A 185 -9.32 -15.51 -10.56
C PRO A 185 -10.73 -14.91 -10.81
N PRO A 186 -10.94 -14.19 -11.92
CA PRO A 186 -12.27 -13.83 -12.32
C PRO A 186 -13.14 -15.08 -12.45
N ALA A 187 -14.40 -14.97 -12.04
CA ALA A 187 -15.34 -16.07 -12.25
C ALA A 187 -15.31 -16.50 -13.72
N PRO A 188 -15.26 -17.81 -14.02
CA PRO A 188 -15.37 -18.25 -15.40
C PRO A 188 -16.63 -17.63 -16.00
N GLY A 189 -16.46 -16.92 -17.12
CA GLY A 189 -17.56 -16.19 -17.75
C GLY A 189 -18.72 -17.15 -18.02
N VAL A 190 -19.91 -16.72 -17.64
CA VAL A 190 -21.19 -17.33 -18.03
C VAL A 190 -21.45 -17.04 -19.49
#